data_fe6c805ea6f5d9977606abe240187ba7
#
_entry.id   fe6c805ea6f5d9977606abe240187ba7
#
_cell.length_a   1.000
_cell.length_b   1.000
_cell.length_c   1.000
_cell.angle_alpha   90.00
_cell.angle_beta   90.00
_cell.angle_gamma   90.00
#
_symmetry.space_group_name_H-M   'P 1'
#
loop_
_entity.id
_entity.type
_entity.pdbx_description
1 polymer ?
#
loop_
_entity_poly.entity_id
_entity_poly.type
_entity_poly.pdbx_seq_one_letter_code
_entity_poly.pdbx_strand_id
1 'polypeptide(L)'
;MRSSRAYRCTGWRRAQPAKKPSRIGFLGDGPRTERAPISLDSFLEGLHELGYAIGEDVLIEQRWSEGDISRLGLLAAELVGLKVDVIVTHGIPAATALHAATQTIPIVVAAAPDLVTTGFAASLARPGGNVTGLTDQVIEFAEKEIQVLRDAVPRLRRVSILWNKANAGASLTFAATRRAAEKAGLEVTTVAIASREQIDSGIAQAAQDRPDGLVVIHDTLTTGYRRQVAAAALKHGLPSICASSPYVEAGGLIAYAPNLPNLFKRAATFVDRILRGAKPADLPIEQPTRFELRINLNTAKALGITIPPTLLAWADQVIE
;
A
#
# COMPACT_ATOMS: atom_id res chain seq x y z
N MET A 1 60.88 -3.65 -56.06
CA MET A 1 59.47 -3.70 -55.55
C MET A 1 59.49 -4.20 -54.14
N ARG A 2 59.33 -3.33 -53.17
CA ARG A 2 59.24 -3.65 -51.73
C ARG A 2 57.81 -3.36 -51.24
N SER A 3 57.10 -4.42 -50.86
CA SER A 3 55.76 -4.39 -50.35
C SER A 3 55.79 -3.99 -48.87
N SER A 4 55.20 -2.83 -48.51
CA SER A 4 55.02 -2.37 -47.15
C SER A 4 53.71 -2.98 -46.62
N ARG A 5 53.80 -3.87 -45.64
CA ARG A 5 52.67 -4.34 -44.86
C ARG A 5 52.32 -3.29 -43.78
N ALA A 6 51.13 -2.72 -43.89
CA ALA A 6 50.54 -1.87 -42.85
C ALA A 6 50.02 -2.74 -41.72
N TYR A 7 50.56 -2.57 -40.50
CA TYR A 7 50.02 -3.14 -39.27
C TYR A 7 48.80 -2.33 -38.86
N ARG A 8 47.61 -2.96 -38.87
CA ARG A 8 46.42 -2.39 -38.24
C ARG A 8 46.57 -2.52 -36.72
N CYS A 9 46.68 -1.41 -36.02
CA CYS A 9 46.52 -1.33 -34.58
C CYS A 9 45.07 -1.64 -34.24
N THR A 10 44.79 -2.80 -33.67
CA THR A 10 43.54 -3.14 -33.02
C THR A 10 43.44 -2.32 -31.72
N GLY A 11 42.59 -1.28 -31.73
CA GLY A 11 42.34 -0.47 -30.57
C GLY A 11 41.70 -1.35 -29.48
N TRP A 12 42.40 -1.50 -28.38
CA TRP A 12 41.86 -2.06 -27.15
C TRP A 12 40.78 -1.12 -26.63
N ARG A 13 39.51 -1.52 -26.75
CA ARG A 13 38.45 -0.89 -25.99
C ARG A 13 38.77 -1.13 -24.51
N ARG A 14 39.16 -0.08 -23.80
CA ARG A 14 39.21 -0.13 -22.33
C ARG A 14 37.83 -0.51 -21.87
N ALA A 15 37.70 -1.70 -21.24
CA ALA A 15 36.49 -2.06 -20.51
C ALA A 15 36.25 -0.95 -19.48
N GLN A 16 35.11 -0.28 -19.56
CA GLN A 16 34.66 0.59 -18.46
C GLN A 16 34.58 -0.26 -17.20
N PRO A 17 35.14 0.22 -16.06
CA PRO A 17 34.98 -0.51 -14.80
C PRO A 17 33.50 -0.78 -14.57
N ALA A 18 33.15 -2.03 -14.30
CA ALA A 18 31.77 -2.43 -14.00
C ALA A 18 31.26 -1.52 -12.88
N LYS A 19 30.20 -0.76 -13.14
CA LYS A 19 29.57 0.11 -12.15
C LYS A 19 29.10 -0.77 -10.99
N LYS A 20 29.52 -0.47 -9.76
CA LYS A 20 29.08 -1.21 -8.58
C LYS A 20 27.54 -1.15 -8.54
N PRO A 21 26.84 -2.28 -8.37
CA PRO A 21 25.39 -2.29 -8.27
C PRO A 21 24.92 -1.41 -7.11
N SER A 22 23.86 -0.66 -7.35
CA SER A 22 23.20 0.11 -6.29
C SER A 22 22.44 -0.82 -5.36
N ARG A 23 22.39 -0.49 -4.08
CA ARG A 23 21.69 -1.32 -3.07
C ARG A 23 20.40 -0.63 -2.66
N ILE A 24 19.28 -1.31 -2.84
CA ILE A 24 17.95 -0.83 -2.49
C ILE A 24 17.45 -1.65 -1.30
N GLY A 25 17.16 -0.98 -0.19
CA GLY A 25 16.46 -1.59 0.95
C GLY A 25 14.96 -1.67 0.66
N PHE A 26 14.31 -2.75 1.05
CA PHE A 26 12.86 -2.88 1.04
C PHE A 26 12.37 -3.31 2.42
N LEU A 27 11.60 -2.46 3.09
CA LEU A 27 11.00 -2.75 4.39
C LEU A 27 9.50 -2.98 4.22
N GLY A 28 9.07 -4.24 4.36
CA GLY A 28 7.67 -4.63 4.35
C GLY A 28 7.14 -4.82 5.77
N ASP A 29 5.92 -4.37 6.02
CA ASP A 29 5.30 -4.38 7.36
C ASP A 29 4.27 -5.50 7.56
N GLY A 30 3.89 -6.23 6.49
CA GLY A 30 2.96 -7.35 6.54
C GLY A 30 3.61 -8.72 6.38
N PRO A 31 2.80 -9.80 6.36
CA PRO A 31 3.28 -11.13 6.01
C PRO A 31 3.83 -11.16 4.58
N ARG A 32 5.07 -11.61 4.43
CA ARG A 32 5.74 -11.62 3.13
C ARG A 32 4.95 -12.38 2.07
N THR A 33 4.44 -13.56 2.38
CA THR A 33 3.70 -14.41 1.44
C THR A 33 2.44 -13.78 0.88
N GLU A 34 1.78 -12.89 1.66
CA GLU A 34 0.54 -12.24 1.28
C GLU A 34 0.76 -10.85 0.66
N ARG A 35 1.85 -10.18 1.04
CA ARG A 35 2.12 -8.78 0.66
C ARG A 35 3.14 -8.62 -0.46
N ALA A 36 4.14 -9.51 -0.56
CA ALA A 36 5.18 -9.39 -1.58
C ALA A 36 4.61 -9.30 -3.01
N PRO A 37 3.59 -10.10 -3.41
CA PRO A 37 3.03 -10.01 -4.76
C PRO A 37 2.42 -8.64 -5.08
N ILE A 38 1.88 -7.94 -4.06
CA ILE A 38 1.25 -6.62 -4.24
C ILE A 38 2.29 -5.50 -4.22
N SER A 39 3.30 -5.63 -3.37
CA SER A 39 4.24 -4.56 -3.07
C SER A 39 5.60 -4.76 -3.74
N LEU A 40 6.34 -5.78 -3.32
CA LEU A 40 7.71 -6.00 -3.82
C LEU A 40 7.71 -6.38 -5.30
N ASP A 41 6.89 -7.35 -5.72
CA ASP A 41 6.91 -7.83 -7.10
C ASP A 41 6.50 -6.71 -8.06
N SER A 42 5.50 -5.89 -7.69
CA SER A 42 5.10 -4.71 -8.48
C SER A 42 6.20 -3.65 -8.53
N PHE A 43 6.94 -3.44 -7.42
CA PHE A 43 8.09 -2.55 -7.40
C PHE A 43 9.22 -3.05 -8.29
N LEU A 44 9.53 -4.36 -8.24
CA LEU A 44 10.56 -4.98 -9.10
C LEU A 44 10.19 -4.91 -10.58
N GLU A 45 8.90 -5.11 -10.89
CA GLU A 45 8.38 -4.91 -12.25
C GLU A 45 8.61 -3.46 -12.72
N GLY A 46 8.34 -2.47 -11.86
CA GLY A 46 8.63 -1.06 -12.18
C GLY A 46 10.12 -0.78 -12.41
N LEU A 47 11.03 -1.40 -11.66
CA LEU A 47 12.46 -1.30 -11.91
C LEU A 47 12.85 -1.95 -13.24
N HIS A 48 12.27 -3.10 -13.56
CA HIS A 48 12.51 -3.79 -14.82
C HIS A 48 12.03 -2.96 -16.03
N GLU A 49 10.85 -2.33 -15.93
CA GLU A 49 10.33 -1.41 -16.97
C GLU A 49 11.26 -0.21 -17.20
N LEU A 50 12.00 0.22 -16.15
CA LEU A 50 13.01 1.28 -16.23
C LEU A 50 14.39 0.79 -16.73
N GLY A 51 14.51 -0.51 -17.04
CA GLY A 51 15.71 -1.13 -17.62
C GLY A 51 16.73 -1.62 -16.60
N TYR A 52 16.36 -1.74 -15.31
CA TYR A 52 17.26 -2.29 -14.29
C TYR A 52 17.27 -3.83 -14.30
N ALA A 53 18.44 -4.43 -14.37
CA ALA A 53 18.66 -5.86 -14.15
C ALA A 53 18.88 -6.12 -12.65
N ILE A 54 17.92 -6.84 -12.02
CA ILE A 54 18.02 -7.21 -10.60
C ILE A 54 19.17 -8.23 -10.42
N GLY A 55 20.07 -7.93 -9.48
CA GLY A 55 21.27 -8.72 -9.23
C GLY A 55 22.52 -8.21 -9.96
N GLU A 56 22.37 -7.39 -11.01
CA GLU A 56 23.48 -6.82 -11.79
C GLU A 56 23.57 -5.29 -11.58
N ASP A 57 22.51 -4.54 -11.91
CA ASP A 57 22.47 -3.09 -11.76
C ASP A 57 22.06 -2.67 -10.35
N VAL A 58 21.15 -3.44 -9.74
CA VAL A 58 20.61 -3.21 -8.40
C VAL A 58 20.52 -4.48 -7.59
N LEU A 59 20.83 -4.38 -6.28
CA LEU A 59 20.67 -5.43 -5.29
C LEU A 59 19.52 -5.06 -4.34
N ILE A 60 18.62 -6.00 -4.07
CA ILE A 60 17.46 -5.77 -3.19
C ILE A 60 17.69 -6.43 -1.85
N GLU A 61 17.79 -5.62 -0.81
CA GLU A 61 17.90 -6.04 0.59
C GLU A 61 16.53 -5.99 1.26
N GLN A 62 15.90 -7.14 1.46
CA GLN A 62 14.54 -7.23 1.96
C GLN A 62 14.50 -7.48 3.47
N ARG A 63 13.59 -6.80 4.16
CA ARG A 63 13.20 -7.08 5.55
C ARG A 63 11.68 -7.06 5.68
N TRP A 64 11.15 -8.01 6.43
CA TRP A 64 9.70 -8.16 6.62
C TRP A 64 9.39 -8.32 8.11
N SER A 65 8.44 -7.52 8.61
CA SER A 65 8.03 -7.62 10.02
C SER A 65 7.09 -8.81 10.28
N GLU A 66 6.56 -9.45 9.24
CA GLU A 66 5.59 -10.54 9.30
C GLU A 66 4.29 -10.14 10.06
N GLY A 67 3.94 -8.84 9.99
CA GLY A 67 2.78 -8.28 10.67
C GLY A 67 3.02 -7.88 12.12
N ASP A 68 4.20 -8.11 12.67
CA ASP A 68 4.61 -7.62 13.99
C ASP A 68 5.33 -6.28 13.86
N ILE A 69 4.59 -5.20 14.07
CA ILE A 69 5.11 -3.83 13.96
C ILE A 69 6.22 -3.51 14.98
N SER A 70 6.30 -4.25 16.10
CA SER A 70 7.34 -4.05 17.11
C SER A 70 8.76 -4.36 16.58
N ARG A 71 8.85 -5.20 15.53
CA ARG A 71 10.10 -5.56 14.88
C ARG A 71 10.63 -4.50 13.91
N LEU A 72 9.79 -3.55 13.49
CA LEU A 72 10.16 -2.58 12.44
C LEU A 72 11.39 -1.75 12.80
N GLY A 73 11.55 -1.35 14.05
CA GLY A 73 12.72 -0.59 14.50
C GLY A 73 14.05 -1.33 14.32
N LEU A 74 14.09 -2.63 14.69
CA LEU A 74 15.26 -3.50 14.48
C LEU A 74 15.53 -3.68 12.97
N LEU A 75 14.52 -3.99 12.18
CA LEU A 75 14.65 -4.24 10.76
C LEU A 75 15.09 -2.98 9.98
N ALA A 76 14.61 -1.81 10.39
CA ALA A 76 15.07 -0.52 9.87
C ALA A 76 16.55 -0.29 10.14
N ALA A 77 17.00 -0.55 11.40
CA ALA A 77 18.40 -0.43 11.78
C ALA A 77 19.31 -1.39 10.99
N GLU A 78 18.84 -2.62 10.71
CA GLU A 78 19.57 -3.57 9.86
C GLU A 78 19.78 -3.02 8.45
N LEU A 79 18.73 -2.48 7.80
CA LEU A 79 18.85 -1.90 6.45
C LEU A 79 19.80 -0.70 6.43
N VAL A 80 19.73 0.17 7.45
CA VAL A 80 20.66 1.29 7.61
C VAL A 80 22.11 0.80 7.76
N GLY A 81 22.34 -0.25 8.56
CA GLY A 81 23.65 -0.87 8.76
C GLY A 81 24.24 -1.47 7.47
N LEU A 82 23.42 -1.90 6.54
CA LEU A 82 23.84 -2.38 5.21
C LEU A 82 24.29 -1.24 4.28
N LYS A 83 24.11 0.02 4.68
CA LYS A 83 24.47 1.21 3.88
C LYS A 83 23.87 1.18 2.48
N VAL A 84 22.55 0.92 2.43
CA VAL A 84 21.80 0.95 1.17
C VAL A 84 21.72 2.37 0.62
N ASP A 85 21.59 2.51 -0.70
CA ASP A 85 21.54 3.83 -1.38
C ASP A 85 20.17 4.50 -1.25
N VAL A 86 19.11 3.70 -1.11
CA VAL A 86 17.72 4.15 -0.94
C VAL A 86 16.91 3.05 -0.29
N ILE A 87 15.88 3.41 0.49
CA ILE A 87 14.95 2.44 1.10
C ILE A 87 13.54 2.69 0.57
N VAL A 88 12.87 1.62 0.17
CA VAL A 88 11.45 1.62 -0.22
C VAL A 88 10.62 0.99 0.88
N THR A 89 9.49 1.61 1.19
CA THR A 89 8.56 1.10 2.19
C THR A 89 7.12 1.52 1.87
N HIS A 90 6.18 1.12 2.72
CA HIS A 90 4.80 1.57 2.68
C HIS A 90 4.20 1.61 4.09
N GLY A 91 3.12 2.36 4.25
CA GLY A 91 2.45 2.52 5.54
C GLY A 91 3.21 3.41 6.53
N ILE A 92 2.49 3.96 7.49
CA ILE A 92 3.04 4.86 8.49
C ILE A 92 3.98 4.15 9.48
N PRO A 93 3.70 2.93 9.98
CA PRO A 93 4.57 2.28 10.96
C PRO A 93 6.00 2.05 10.45
N ALA A 94 6.13 1.53 9.22
CA ALA A 94 7.45 1.27 8.63
C ALA A 94 8.18 2.56 8.27
N ALA A 95 7.46 3.57 7.74
CA ALA A 95 8.02 4.90 7.49
C ALA A 95 8.53 5.56 8.77
N THR A 96 7.79 5.45 9.89
CA THR A 96 8.20 5.95 11.20
C THR A 96 9.50 5.28 11.69
N ALA A 97 9.57 3.96 11.60
CA ALA A 97 10.76 3.21 12.01
C ALA A 97 12.00 3.59 11.19
N LEU A 98 11.86 3.74 9.87
CA LEU A 98 12.95 4.17 8.99
C LEU A 98 13.36 5.61 9.26
N HIS A 99 12.39 6.52 9.39
CA HIS A 99 12.70 7.94 9.66
C HIS A 99 13.41 8.14 11.00
N ALA A 100 13.08 7.32 12.02
CA ALA A 100 13.81 7.31 13.29
C ALA A 100 15.22 6.72 13.15
N ALA A 101 15.43 5.73 12.27
CA ALA A 101 16.72 5.06 12.09
C ALA A 101 17.71 5.85 11.23
N THR A 102 17.23 6.70 10.29
CA THR A 102 18.10 7.48 9.41
C THR A 102 17.47 8.80 8.97
N GLN A 103 18.31 9.86 8.93
CA GLN A 103 17.97 11.18 8.40
C GLN A 103 18.69 11.47 7.07
N THR A 104 19.52 10.54 6.59
CA THR A 104 20.39 10.76 5.43
C THR A 104 20.13 9.80 4.29
N ILE A 105 19.79 8.54 4.57
CA ILE A 105 19.41 7.60 3.50
C ILE A 105 18.04 8.01 2.97
N PRO A 106 17.88 8.19 1.64
CA PRO A 106 16.58 8.43 1.01
C PRO A 106 15.55 7.36 1.33
N ILE A 107 14.33 7.77 1.66
CA ILE A 107 13.20 6.88 1.93
C ILE A 107 12.09 7.20 0.92
N VAL A 108 11.71 6.22 0.12
CA VAL A 108 10.57 6.29 -0.80
C VAL A 108 9.40 5.53 -0.20
N VAL A 109 8.34 6.23 0.16
CA VAL A 109 7.09 5.63 0.64
C VAL A 109 6.18 5.39 -0.55
N ALA A 110 5.90 4.13 -0.88
CA ALA A 110 5.10 3.77 -2.06
C ALA A 110 3.59 4.00 -1.88
N ALA A 111 3.10 3.94 -0.65
CA ALA A 111 1.70 4.19 -0.31
C ALA A 111 1.58 4.51 1.19
N ALA A 112 0.95 5.61 1.55
CA ALA A 112 0.60 5.95 2.92
C ALA A 112 -0.57 6.95 2.94
N PRO A 113 -1.41 6.98 3.98
CA PRO A 113 -2.57 7.87 4.05
C PRO A 113 -2.20 9.35 3.97
N ASP A 114 -1.18 9.77 4.71
CA ASP A 114 -0.76 11.17 4.79
C ASP A 114 0.68 11.30 5.29
N LEU A 115 1.56 11.83 4.45
CA LEU A 115 2.97 12.05 4.77
C LEU A 115 3.26 13.44 5.34
N VAL A 116 2.32 14.38 5.17
CA VAL A 116 2.47 15.76 5.66
C VAL A 116 2.00 15.88 7.11
N THR A 117 0.78 15.46 7.42
CA THR A 117 0.24 15.51 8.79
C THR A 117 1.04 14.60 9.74
N THR A 118 1.65 13.53 9.24
CA THR A 118 2.54 12.66 10.01
C THR A 118 3.94 13.24 10.24
N GLY A 119 4.26 14.39 9.64
CA GLY A 119 5.51 15.10 9.85
C GLY A 119 6.71 14.57 9.04
N PHE A 120 6.50 13.64 8.10
CA PHE A 120 7.58 13.15 7.24
C PHE A 120 7.94 14.12 6.12
N ALA A 121 7.02 15.00 5.74
CA ALA A 121 7.22 16.00 4.71
C ALA A 121 6.63 17.35 5.10
N ALA A 122 7.28 18.44 4.71
CA ALA A 122 6.80 19.80 4.95
C ALA A 122 5.56 20.12 4.10
N SER A 123 5.51 19.61 2.87
CA SER A 123 4.36 19.70 1.96
C SER A 123 4.47 18.64 0.85
N LEU A 124 3.38 18.38 0.14
CA LEU A 124 3.39 17.48 -1.02
C LEU A 124 4.31 17.98 -2.13
N ALA A 125 4.33 19.29 -2.39
CA ALA A 125 5.14 19.89 -3.46
C ALA A 125 6.64 19.93 -3.13
N ARG A 126 6.99 20.08 -1.85
CA ARG A 126 8.38 20.14 -1.37
C ARG A 126 8.50 19.39 -0.05
N PRO A 127 8.86 18.10 -0.08
CA PRO A 127 9.00 17.29 1.12
C PRO A 127 10.03 17.84 2.12
N GLY A 128 11.16 18.36 1.63
CA GLY A 128 12.16 19.08 2.43
C GLY A 128 13.10 18.20 3.26
N GLY A 129 12.83 16.91 3.40
CA GLY A 129 13.61 15.94 4.17
C GLY A 129 14.17 14.80 3.31
N ASN A 130 14.48 13.67 3.97
CA ASN A 130 14.93 12.45 3.30
C ASN A 130 13.77 11.52 2.89
N VAL A 131 12.52 11.89 3.14
CA VAL A 131 11.31 11.12 2.79
C VAL A 131 10.61 11.76 1.59
N THR A 132 10.23 10.94 0.63
CA THR A 132 9.37 11.29 -0.53
C THR A 132 8.54 10.07 -0.92
N GLY A 133 7.76 10.14 -1.99
CA GLY A 133 7.03 9.01 -2.54
C GLY A 133 5.58 9.33 -2.94
N LEU A 134 4.65 8.48 -2.52
CA LEU A 134 3.24 8.56 -2.91
C LEU A 134 2.31 8.43 -1.70
N THR A 135 1.17 9.12 -1.75
CA THR A 135 0.05 8.86 -0.84
C THR A 135 -0.97 7.93 -1.50
N ASP A 136 -1.83 7.30 -0.71
CA ASP A 136 -2.95 6.49 -1.19
C ASP A 136 -4.30 7.22 -1.09
N GLN A 137 -4.32 8.42 -0.50
CA GLN A 137 -5.49 9.30 -0.37
C GLN A 137 -6.74 8.67 0.29
N VAL A 138 -6.61 7.59 1.01
CA VAL A 138 -7.77 6.90 1.61
C VAL A 138 -8.55 7.78 2.60
N ILE A 139 -7.92 8.81 3.15
CA ILE A 139 -8.57 9.78 4.05
C ILE A 139 -9.55 10.66 3.27
N GLU A 140 -9.11 11.21 2.14
CA GLU A 140 -9.88 12.12 1.30
C GLU A 140 -11.07 11.42 0.64
N PHE A 141 -10.95 10.12 0.39
CA PHE A 141 -11.99 9.33 -0.27
C PHE A 141 -12.93 8.57 0.69
N ALA A 142 -12.82 8.78 2.00
CA ALA A 142 -13.69 8.14 2.99
C ALA A 142 -15.19 8.40 2.75
N GLU A 143 -15.58 9.61 2.35
CA GLU A 143 -16.97 9.93 2.01
C GLU A 143 -17.46 9.11 0.80
N LYS A 144 -16.62 8.93 -0.20
CA LYS A 144 -16.96 8.14 -1.39
C LYS A 144 -17.07 6.65 -1.08
N GLU A 145 -16.21 6.14 -0.22
CA GLU A 145 -16.26 4.75 0.26
C GLU A 145 -17.60 4.47 0.97
N ILE A 146 -18.04 5.36 1.88
CA ILE A 146 -19.33 5.27 2.54
C ILE A 146 -20.49 5.36 1.54
N GLN A 147 -20.41 6.25 0.54
CA GLN A 147 -21.42 6.34 -0.51
C GLN A 147 -21.53 5.05 -1.32
N VAL A 148 -20.41 4.47 -1.75
CA VAL A 148 -20.38 3.21 -2.51
C VAL A 148 -21.02 2.05 -1.71
N LEU A 149 -20.71 1.94 -0.42
CA LEU A 149 -21.35 0.93 0.44
C LEU A 149 -22.86 1.17 0.54
N ARG A 150 -23.29 2.41 0.66
CA ARG A 150 -24.70 2.80 0.75
C ARG A 150 -25.47 2.52 -0.55
N ASP A 151 -24.81 2.75 -1.68
CA ASP A 151 -25.40 2.44 -3.01
C ASP A 151 -25.56 0.93 -3.19
N ALA A 152 -24.62 0.11 -2.67
CA ALA A 152 -24.70 -1.35 -2.70
C ALA A 152 -25.70 -1.93 -1.70
N VAL A 153 -25.93 -1.24 -0.57
CA VAL A 153 -26.80 -1.66 0.52
C VAL A 153 -27.82 -0.55 0.82
N PRO A 154 -28.92 -0.45 0.02
CA PRO A 154 -29.86 0.68 0.15
C PRO A 154 -30.55 0.85 1.51
N ARG A 155 -30.53 -0.19 2.35
CA ARG A 155 -31.08 -0.15 3.72
C ARG A 155 -30.04 0.20 4.78
N LEU A 156 -28.81 0.57 4.37
CA LEU A 156 -27.72 0.92 5.29
C LEU A 156 -28.13 2.08 6.22
N ARG A 157 -28.25 1.79 7.50
CA ARG A 157 -28.53 2.75 8.58
C ARG A 157 -27.45 2.70 9.66
N ARG A 158 -26.93 1.50 9.93
CA ARG A 158 -25.87 1.26 10.91
C ARG A 158 -24.68 0.64 10.24
N VAL A 159 -23.48 1.18 10.51
CA VAL A 159 -22.23 0.65 10.01
C VAL A 159 -21.28 0.37 11.16
N SER A 160 -20.58 -0.76 11.09
CA SER A 160 -19.47 -1.02 12.00
C SER A 160 -18.16 -0.74 11.28
N ILE A 161 -17.19 -0.15 11.98
CA ILE A 161 -15.86 0.15 11.44
C ILE A 161 -14.83 -0.73 12.15
N LEU A 162 -14.20 -1.63 11.41
CA LEU A 162 -13.08 -2.46 11.88
C LEU A 162 -11.77 -1.75 11.57
N TRP A 163 -10.91 -1.56 12.58
CA TRP A 163 -9.65 -0.86 12.41
C TRP A 163 -8.55 -1.37 13.35
N ASN A 164 -7.30 -1.18 12.94
CA ASN A 164 -6.13 -1.55 13.72
C ASN A 164 -5.68 -0.38 14.61
N LYS A 165 -5.93 -0.47 15.92
CA LYS A 165 -5.55 0.57 16.90
C LYS A 165 -4.05 0.70 17.14
N ALA A 166 -3.26 -0.29 16.74
CA ALA A 166 -1.81 -0.26 16.87
C ALA A 166 -1.12 0.54 15.73
N ASN A 167 -1.85 0.88 14.67
CA ASN A 167 -1.34 1.62 13.52
C ASN A 167 -1.86 3.08 13.54
N ALA A 168 -0.94 4.05 13.70
CA ALA A 168 -1.29 5.47 13.71
C ALA A 168 -1.93 5.93 12.38
N GLY A 169 -1.50 5.39 11.23
CA GLY A 169 -2.12 5.66 9.93
C GLY A 169 -3.56 5.17 9.87
N ALA A 170 -3.84 3.97 10.39
CA ALA A 170 -5.20 3.45 10.48
C ALA A 170 -6.08 4.31 11.40
N SER A 171 -5.52 4.91 12.45
CA SER A 171 -6.25 5.84 13.32
C SER A 171 -6.70 7.10 12.59
N LEU A 172 -5.88 7.66 11.71
CA LEU A 172 -6.23 8.82 10.87
C LEU A 172 -7.37 8.48 9.90
N THR A 173 -7.24 7.36 9.19
CA THR A 173 -8.26 6.86 8.26
C THR A 173 -9.57 6.54 8.98
N PHE A 174 -9.49 5.86 10.13
CA PHE A 174 -10.65 5.58 10.99
C PHE A 174 -11.41 6.87 11.38
N ALA A 175 -10.68 7.90 11.83
CA ALA A 175 -11.31 9.17 12.21
C ALA A 175 -12.01 9.86 11.03
N ALA A 176 -11.43 9.77 9.82
CA ALA A 176 -12.05 10.31 8.61
C ALA A 176 -13.29 9.51 8.19
N THR A 177 -13.18 8.16 8.17
CA THR A 177 -14.30 7.26 7.82
C THR A 177 -15.48 7.41 8.81
N ARG A 178 -15.18 7.51 10.11
CA ARG A 178 -16.20 7.74 11.12
C ARG A 178 -16.94 9.05 10.86
N ARG A 179 -16.23 10.15 10.66
CA ARG A 179 -16.85 11.46 10.32
C ARG A 179 -17.67 11.38 9.04
N ALA A 180 -17.19 10.68 8.01
CA ALA A 180 -17.92 10.50 6.76
C ALA A 180 -19.23 9.73 6.96
N ALA A 181 -19.21 8.64 7.75
CA ALA A 181 -20.39 7.87 8.07
C ALA A 181 -21.41 8.66 8.91
N GLU A 182 -20.96 9.38 9.93
CA GLU A 182 -21.81 10.26 10.77
C GLU A 182 -22.43 11.39 9.92
N LYS A 183 -21.65 12.02 9.04
CA LYS A 183 -22.15 13.04 8.08
C LYS A 183 -23.19 12.48 7.11
N ALA A 184 -23.05 11.21 6.72
CA ALA A 184 -24.04 10.50 5.89
C ALA A 184 -25.30 10.09 6.67
N GLY A 185 -25.40 10.40 7.97
CA GLY A 185 -26.54 10.07 8.84
C GLY A 185 -26.58 8.61 9.28
N LEU A 186 -25.45 7.91 9.26
CA LEU A 186 -25.35 6.52 9.71
C LEU A 186 -25.07 6.46 11.21
N GLU A 187 -25.65 5.46 11.88
CA GLU A 187 -25.24 5.06 13.22
C GLU A 187 -23.93 4.28 13.11
N VAL A 188 -22.93 4.68 13.89
CA VAL A 188 -21.58 4.12 13.79
C VAL A 188 -21.22 3.33 15.05
N THR A 189 -20.89 2.06 14.88
CA THR A 189 -20.21 1.25 15.89
C THR A 189 -18.76 0.99 15.47
N THR A 190 -17.90 0.62 16.41
CA THR A 190 -16.46 0.48 16.12
C THR A 190 -15.88 -0.74 16.79
N VAL A 191 -15.01 -1.44 16.07
CA VAL A 191 -14.24 -2.56 16.61
C VAL A 191 -12.75 -2.33 16.37
N ALA A 192 -12.01 -2.17 17.45
CA ALA A 192 -10.58 -1.98 17.43
C ALA A 192 -9.87 -3.33 17.64
N ILE A 193 -9.01 -3.70 16.71
CA ILE A 193 -8.11 -4.86 16.79
C ILE A 193 -6.66 -4.40 16.84
N ALA A 194 -5.74 -5.27 17.26
CA ALA A 194 -4.31 -4.97 17.27
C ALA A 194 -3.45 -6.13 16.75
N SER A 195 -4.06 -7.31 16.54
CA SER A 195 -3.34 -8.49 16.05
C SER A 195 -4.26 -9.38 15.21
N ARG A 196 -3.65 -10.33 14.49
CA ARG A 196 -4.35 -11.33 13.68
C ARG A 196 -5.39 -12.14 14.48
N GLU A 197 -5.03 -12.53 15.69
CA GLU A 197 -5.86 -13.38 16.55
C GLU A 197 -7.18 -12.70 16.96
N GLN A 198 -7.20 -11.36 16.91
CA GLN A 198 -8.37 -10.57 17.24
C GLN A 198 -9.33 -10.34 16.05
N ILE A 199 -8.98 -10.74 14.83
CA ILE A 199 -9.79 -10.48 13.63
C ILE A 199 -11.15 -11.17 13.75
N ASP A 200 -11.19 -12.50 14.00
CA ASP A 200 -12.43 -13.25 14.04
C ASP A 200 -13.33 -12.82 15.20
N SER A 201 -12.75 -12.67 16.39
CA SER A 201 -13.49 -12.22 17.58
C SER A 201 -13.98 -10.76 17.43
N GLY A 202 -13.18 -9.89 16.83
CA GLY A 202 -13.57 -8.50 16.56
C GLY A 202 -14.74 -8.40 15.59
N ILE A 203 -14.72 -9.15 14.49
CA ILE A 203 -15.83 -9.17 13.52
C ILE A 203 -17.07 -9.84 14.14
N ALA A 204 -16.92 -10.90 14.93
CA ALA A 204 -18.01 -11.52 15.66
C ALA A 204 -18.64 -10.53 16.67
N GLN A 205 -17.83 -9.72 17.34
CA GLN A 205 -18.32 -8.64 18.22
C GLN A 205 -19.08 -7.58 17.42
N ALA A 206 -18.53 -7.13 16.28
CA ALA A 206 -19.21 -6.18 15.39
C ALA A 206 -20.61 -6.67 15.00
N ALA A 207 -20.75 -7.97 14.72
CA ALA A 207 -22.02 -8.57 14.30
C ALA A 207 -23.09 -8.58 15.40
N GLN A 208 -22.70 -8.52 16.68
CA GLN A 208 -23.67 -8.46 17.82
C GLN A 208 -24.50 -7.17 17.79
N ASP A 209 -23.93 -6.08 17.32
CA ASP A 209 -24.62 -4.79 17.18
C ASP A 209 -25.55 -4.76 15.96
N ARG A 210 -25.62 -5.85 15.18
CA ARG A 210 -26.44 -6.00 13.97
C ARG A 210 -26.27 -4.84 13.00
N PRO A 211 -25.05 -4.50 12.59
CA PRO A 211 -24.86 -3.45 11.58
C PRO A 211 -25.33 -3.94 10.21
N ASP A 212 -25.77 -3.01 9.37
CA ASP A 212 -26.17 -3.30 7.99
C ASP A 212 -24.95 -3.42 7.05
N GLY A 213 -23.77 -2.98 7.52
CA GLY A 213 -22.52 -3.06 6.76
C GLY A 213 -21.28 -2.93 7.63
N LEU A 214 -20.14 -3.36 7.08
CA LEU A 214 -18.83 -3.31 7.69
C LEU A 214 -17.87 -2.51 6.82
N VAL A 215 -17.27 -1.45 7.36
CA VAL A 215 -16.12 -0.79 6.74
C VAL A 215 -14.85 -1.37 7.37
N VAL A 216 -13.96 -1.89 6.54
CA VAL A 216 -12.67 -2.42 6.96
C VAL A 216 -11.61 -1.37 6.64
N ILE A 217 -11.07 -0.71 7.66
CA ILE A 217 -9.99 0.25 7.44
C ILE A 217 -8.78 -0.46 6.85
N HIS A 218 -8.36 0.03 5.69
CA HIS A 218 -7.17 -0.44 5.02
C HIS A 218 -5.93 -0.16 5.88
N ASP A 219 -5.21 -1.22 6.24
CA ASP A 219 -3.90 -1.14 6.86
C ASP A 219 -3.12 -2.45 6.63
N THR A 220 -1.92 -2.52 7.14
CA THR A 220 -1.06 -3.68 7.03
C THR A 220 -1.68 -4.96 7.57
N LEU A 221 -2.32 -4.89 8.74
CA LEU A 221 -2.95 -6.06 9.39
C LEU A 221 -4.13 -6.55 8.56
N THR A 222 -5.08 -5.66 8.26
CA THR A 222 -6.32 -6.02 7.53
C THR A 222 -6.05 -6.48 6.10
N THR A 223 -5.07 -5.86 5.43
CA THR A 223 -4.67 -6.26 4.06
C THR A 223 -3.83 -7.53 4.06
N GLY A 224 -2.94 -7.69 5.03
CA GLY A 224 -2.13 -8.90 5.17
C GLY A 224 -2.97 -10.15 5.44
N TYR A 225 -4.03 -10.00 6.23
CA TYR A 225 -4.95 -11.09 6.57
C TYR A 225 -6.33 -10.94 5.91
N ARG A 226 -6.39 -10.32 4.74
CA ARG A 226 -7.62 -10.00 4.01
C ARG A 226 -8.55 -11.20 3.78
N ARG A 227 -7.99 -12.40 3.58
CA ARG A 227 -8.78 -13.64 3.42
C ARG A 227 -9.54 -13.99 4.70
N GLN A 228 -8.88 -13.86 5.85
CA GLN A 228 -9.49 -14.09 7.15
C GLN A 228 -10.57 -13.03 7.43
N VAL A 229 -10.28 -11.76 7.14
CA VAL A 229 -11.24 -10.66 7.31
C VAL A 229 -12.47 -10.85 6.42
N ALA A 230 -12.30 -11.16 5.13
CA ALA A 230 -13.40 -11.38 4.19
C ALA A 230 -14.24 -12.61 4.57
N ALA A 231 -13.59 -13.72 4.94
CA ALA A 231 -14.29 -14.94 5.37
C ALA A 231 -15.10 -14.72 6.66
N ALA A 232 -14.54 -13.99 7.63
CA ALA A 232 -15.24 -13.66 8.86
C ALA A 232 -16.43 -12.71 8.62
N ALA A 233 -16.28 -11.69 7.77
CA ALA A 233 -17.37 -10.79 7.38
C ALA A 233 -18.51 -11.57 6.71
N LEU A 234 -18.19 -12.43 5.74
CA LEU A 234 -19.16 -13.28 5.06
C LEU A 234 -19.87 -14.26 6.03
N LYS A 235 -19.10 -14.92 6.89
CA LYS A 235 -19.65 -15.83 7.92
C LYS A 235 -20.70 -15.18 8.82
N HIS A 236 -20.53 -13.90 9.12
CA HIS A 236 -21.45 -13.13 9.96
C HIS A 236 -22.50 -12.34 9.15
N GLY A 237 -22.59 -12.57 7.83
CA GLY A 237 -23.59 -11.93 6.97
C GLY A 237 -23.39 -10.42 6.83
N LEU A 238 -22.16 -9.90 6.97
CA LEU A 238 -21.85 -8.47 6.93
C LEU A 238 -21.40 -8.04 5.53
N PRO A 239 -22.22 -7.27 4.79
CA PRO A 239 -21.78 -6.59 3.58
C PRO A 239 -20.58 -5.68 3.90
N SER A 240 -19.46 -5.86 3.20
CA SER A 240 -18.22 -5.21 3.60
C SER A 240 -17.55 -4.44 2.46
N ILE A 241 -16.92 -3.31 2.82
CA ILE A 241 -16.08 -2.51 1.93
C ILE A 241 -14.71 -2.31 2.56
N CYS A 242 -13.66 -2.27 1.71
CA CYS A 242 -12.30 -1.96 2.13
C CYS A 242 -11.59 -1.16 1.03
N ALA A 243 -10.80 -0.17 1.40
CA ALA A 243 -9.96 0.59 0.47
C ALA A 243 -8.74 -0.22 -0.01
N SER A 244 -8.97 -1.46 -0.47
CA SER A 244 -7.93 -2.40 -0.93
C SER A 244 -8.49 -3.37 -1.97
N SER A 245 -8.10 -3.22 -3.23
CA SER A 245 -8.56 -4.08 -4.34
C SER A 245 -8.34 -5.59 -4.09
N PRO A 246 -7.22 -6.06 -3.53
CA PRO A 246 -7.01 -7.47 -3.18
C PRO A 246 -8.00 -8.04 -2.15
N TYR A 247 -8.73 -7.19 -1.44
CA TYR A 247 -9.77 -7.61 -0.51
C TYR A 247 -10.92 -8.33 -1.23
N VAL A 248 -11.34 -7.81 -2.39
CA VAL A 248 -12.41 -8.39 -3.20
C VAL A 248 -12.00 -9.74 -3.81
N GLU A 249 -10.75 -9.86 -4.25
CA GLU A 249 -10.15 -11.11 -4.73
C GLU A 249 -10.09 -12.19 -3.63
N ALA A 250 -9.97 -11.75 -2.38
CA ALA A 250 -9.97 -12.61 -1.20
C ALA A 250 -11.37 -13.01 -0.70
N GLY A 251 -12.44 -12.60 -1.39
CA GLY A 251 -13.83 -12.88 -1.03
C GLY A 251 -14.57 -11.74 -0.34
N GLY A 252 -13.97 -10.55 -0.22
CA GLY A 252 -14.68 -9.35 0.22
C GLY A 252 -15.73 -8.90 -0.78
N LEU A 253 -16.72 -8.12 -0.35
CA LEU A 253 -17.82 -7.72 -1.23
C LEU A 253 -17.42 -6.58 -2.17
N ILE A 254 -16.87 -5.50 -1.63
CA ILE A 254 -16.56 -4.27 -2.38
C ILE A 254 -15.17 -3.77 -2.01
N ALA A 255 -14.45 -3.24 -3.00
CA ALA A 255 -13.32 -2.36 -2.78
C ALA A 255 -13.48 -1.07 -3.60
N TYR A 256 -13.17 0.05 -2.97
CA TYR A 256 -12.97 1.33 -3.64
C TYR A 256 -11.61 1.88 -3.22
N ALA A 257 -10.62 1.76 -4.08
CA ALA A 257 -9.22 1.91 -3.71
C ALA A 257 -8.35 2.42 -4.85
N PRO A 258 -7.21 3.08 -4.57
CA PRO A 258 -6.18 3.24 -5.57
C PRO A 258 -5.61 1.88 -5.96
N ASN A 259 -5.08 1.78 -7.17
CA ASN A 259 -4.38 0.58 -7.63
C ASN A 259 -3.01 0.50 -6.92
N LEU A 260 -2.94 -0.25 -5.81
CA LEU A 260 -1.71 -0.41 -5.03
C LEU A 260 -0.52 -0.96 -5.84
N PRO A 261 -0.66 -2.02 -6.67
CA PRO A 261 0.41 -2.45 -7.56
C PRO A 261 1.01 -1.31 -8.39
N ASN A 262 0.14 -0.44 -8.95
CA ASN A 262 0.60 0.70 -9.74
C ASN A 262 1.36 1.74 -8.90
N LEU A 263 0.97 1.98 -7.64
CA LEU A 263 1.71 2.87 -6.74
C LEU A 263 3.12 2.32 -6.48
N PHE A 264 3.28 1.01 -6.27
CA PHE A 264 4.59 0.39 -6.10
C PHE A 264 5.44 0.42 -7.37
N LYS A 265 4.86 0.18 -8.55
CA LYS A 265 5.56 0.39 -9.83
C LYS A 265 6.02 1.85 -9.98
N ARG A 266 5.14 2.78 -9.63
CA ARG A 266 5.46 4.21 -9.67
C ARG A 266 6.58 4.58 -8.70
N ALA A 267 6.66 3.95 -7.51
CA ALA A 267 7.74 4.15 -6.55
C ALA A 267 9.13 3.85 -7.15
N ALA A 268 9.23 2.91 -8.11
CA ALA A 268 10.47 2.64 -8.83
C ALA A 268 11.00 3.87 -9.57
N THR A 269 10.12 4.75 -10.07
CA THR A 269 10.57 5.99 -10.75
C THR A 269 11.20 7.00 -9.79
N PHE A 270 10.78 7.03 -8.53
CA PHE A 270 11.41 7.83 -7.48
C PHE A 270 12.80 7.28 -7.17
N VAL A 271 12.91 5.95 -7.05
CA VAL A 271 14.19 5.26 -6.84
C VAL A 271 15.15 5.56 -7.99
N ASP A 272 14.72 5.41 -9.25
CA ASP A 272 15.53 5.75 -10.44
C ASP A 272 16.06 7.19 -10.38
N ARG A 273 15.18 8.16 -10.09
CA ARG A 273 15.59 9.57 -9.98
C ARG A 273 16.60 9.80 -8.85
N ILE A 274 16.42 9.14 -7.70
CA ILE A 274 17.35 9.24 -6.57
C ILE A 274 18.70 8.60 -6.91
N LEU A 275 18.73 7.43 -7.53
CA LEU A 275 19.96 6.76 -7.97
C LEU A 275 20.71 7.56 -9.05
N ARG A 276 20.01 8.42 -9.80
CA ARG A 276 20.58 9.40 -10.75
C ARG A 276 20.96 10.73 -10.10
N GLY A 277 20.83 10.86 -8.77
CA GLY A 277 21.31 12.02 -8.01
C GLY A 277 20.23 13.04 -7.64
N ALA A 278 18.95 12.80 -7.88
CA ALA A 278 17.89 13.67 -7.37
C ALA A 278 17.80 13.58 -5.85
N LYS A 279 17.51 14.68 -5.18
CA LYS A 279 17.33 14.72 -3.72
C LYS A 279 15.87 14.43 -3.37
N PRO A 280 15.59 13.56 -2.39
CA PRO A 280 14.22 13.32 -1.92
C PRO A 280 13.47 14.61 -1.55
N ALA A 281 14.17 15.57 -0.95
CA ALA A 281 13.65 16.87 -0.54
C ALA A 281 13.00 17.67 -1.69
N ASP A 282 13.47 17.47 -2.92
CA ASP A 282 13.04 18.19 -4.12
C ASP A 282 12.08 17.36 -5.00
N LEU A 283 11.79 16.10 -4.61
CA LEU A 283 10.87 15.21 -5.31
C LEU A 283 9.46 15.35 -4.74
N PRO A 284 8.50 15.97 -5.45
CA PRO A 284 7.14 16.10 -4.97
C PRO A 284 6.52 14.74 -4.65
N ILE A 285 5.75 14.69 -3.56
CA ILE A 285 4.93 13.52 -3.21
C ILE A 285 3.76 13.48 -4.18
N GLU A 286 3.60 12.35 -4.85
CA GLU A 286 2.52 12.13 -5.81
C GLU A 286 1.28 11.57 -5.12
N GLN A 287 0.12 11.87 -5.72
CA GLN A 287 -1.18 11.37 -5.30
C GLN A 287 -1.77 10.51 -6.42
N PRO A 288 -2.52 9.43 -6.11
CA PRO A 288 -3.20 8.66 -7.14
C PRO A 288 -4.25 9.52 -7.83
N THR A 289 -4.31 9.42 -9.16
CA THR A 289 -5.28 10.14 -9.98
C THR A 289 -6.51 9.28 -10.31
N ARG A 290 -6.46 7.98 -9.99
CA ARG A 290 -7.52 7.02 -10.30
C ARG A 290 -7.75 6.09 -9.15
N PHE A 291 -9.04 5.91 -8.82
CA PHE A 291 -9.55 4.91 -7.90
C PHE A 291 -10.34 3.88 -8.68
N GLU A 292 -10.26 2.63 -8.25
CA GLU A 292 -10.94 1.51 -8.88
C GLU A 292 -12.06 1.01 -7.97
N LEU A 293 -13.25 0.83 -8.55
CA LEU A 293 -14.35 0.14 -7.91
C LEU A 293 -14.34 -1.32 -8.34
N ARG A 294 -14.21 -2.24 -7.38
CA ARG A 294 -14.29 -3.67 -7.63
C ARG A 294 -15.40 -4.28 -6.79
N ILE A 295 -16.15 -5.22 -7.37
CA ILE A 295 -17.31 -5.85 -6.74
C ILE A 295 -17.25 -7.36 -6.96
N ASN A 296 -17.55 -8.13 -5.91
CA ASN A 296 -17.64 -9.59 -5.97
C ASN A 296 -19.11 -10.03 -5.92
N LEU A 297 -19.63 -10.48 -7.06
CA LEU A 297 -21.01 -10.95 -7.17
C LEU A 297 -21.24 -12.30 -6.49
N ASN A 298 -20.20 -13.16 -6.39
CA ASN A 298 -20.32 -14.40 -5.60
C ASN A 298 -20.58 -14.08 -4.14
N THR A 299 -19.86 -13.11 -3.59
CA THR A 299 -20.06 -12.64 -2.21
C THR A 299 -21.43 -11.93 -2.06
N ALA A 300 -21.82 -11.10 -3.03
CA ALA A 300 -23.15 -10.47 -3.02
C ALA A 300 -24.26 -11.52 -3.00
N LYS A 301 -24.18 -12.53 -3.86
CA LYS A 301 -25.12 -13.65 -3.90
C LYS A 301 -25.18 -14.45 -2.58
N ALA A 302 -24.03 -14.73 -1.99
CA ALA A 302 -23.94 -15.42 -0.70
C ALA A 302 -24.58 -14.63 0.45
N LEU A 303 -24.50 -13.28 0.38
CA LEU A 303 -25.12 -12.36 1.33
C LEU A 303 -26.60 -12.06 1.03
N GLY A 304 -27.15 -12.57 -0.07
CA GLY A 304 -28.52 -12.26 -0.52
C GLY A 304 -28.72 -10.81 -0.98
N ILE A 305 -27.64 -10.17 -1.47
CA ILE A 305 -27.66 -8.77 -1.91
C ILE A 305 -27.69 -8.70 -3.43
N THR A 306 -28.58 -7.88 -3.96
CA THR A 306 -28.59 -7.52 -5.38
C THR A 306 -27.88 -6.19 -5.56
N ILE A 307 -26.75 -6.20 -6.24
CA ILE A 307 -26.00 -4.98 -6.55
C ILE A 307 -26.74 -4.19 -7.64
N PRO A 308 -27.01 -2.89 -7.45
CA PRO A 308 -27.72 -2.09 -8.46
C PRO A 308 -26.97 -2.02 -9.80
N PRO A 309 -27.68 -2.09 -10.95
CA PRO A 309 -27.06 -1.99 -12.27
C PRO A 309 -26.23 -0.72 -12.47
N THR A 310 -26.62 0.38 -11.86
CA THR A 310 -25.87 1.65 -11.88
C THR A 310 -24.52 1.53 -11.23
N LEU A 311 -24.40 0.79 -10.11
CA LEU A 311 -23.13 0.56 -9.42
C LEU A 311 -22.24 -0.42 -10.21
N LEU A 312 -22.85 -1.45 -10.83
CA LEU A 312 -22.10 -2.38 -11.70
C LEU A 312 -21.54 -1.68 -12.94
N ALA A 313 -22.28 -0.72 -13.51
CA ALA A 313 -21.79 0.07 -14.64
C ALA A 313 -20.59 0.97 -14.29
N TRP A 314 -20.38 1.28 -13.01
CA TRP A 314 -19.23 2.05 -12.55
C TRP A 314 -18.04 1.16 -12.12
N ALA A 315 -18.27 -0.14 -11.97
CA ALA A 315 -17.23 -1.05 -11.54
C ALA A 315 -16.15 -1.21 -12.62
N ASP A 316 -14.90 -1.00 -12.24
CA ASP A 316 -13.74 -1.29 -13.10
C ASP A 316 -13.53 -2.80 -13.24
N GLN A 317 -13.92 -3.58 -12.21
CA GLN A 317 -13.87 -5.03 -12.22
C GLN A 317 -15.02 -5.64 -11.42
N VAL A 318 -15.63 -6.66 -12.01
CA VAL A 318 -16.65 -7.50 -11.36
C VAL A 318 -16.14 -8.95 -11.34
N ILE A 319 -16.19 -9.59 -10.16
CA ILE A 319 -15.84 -11.01 -9.98
C ILE A 319 -17.15 -11.80 -9.93
N GLU A 320 -17.27 -12.79 -10.84
CA GLU A 320 -18.44 -13.68 -11.00
C GLU A 320 -18.11 -15.13 -10.62
#